data_61cbbe3a49c61cf16e54fdfee155b628
#
_entry.id   61cbbe3a49c61cf16e54fdfee155b628
#
_cell.length_a   1.000
_cell.length_b   1.000
_cell.length_c   1.000
_cell.angle_alpha   90.00
_cell.angle_beta   90.00
_cell.angle_gamma   90.00
#
_symmetry.space_group_name_H-M   'P 1'
#
loop_
_entity.id
_entity.type
_entity.pdbx_description
1 polymer ?
#
loop_
_entity_poly.entity_id
_entity_poly.type
_entity_poly.pdbx_seq_one_letter_code
_entity_poly.pdbx_strand_id
1 'polypeptide(L)'
;LHAEAPNVTPIGLTQVLRSVARIARRNHLIVVLSDFDGIDAETERVVAALARHNDLILVPVTDPSAGELPPGLRLIVTDGALQAEIDTGSAGARQGLAEMSRGRIREVLDWQRRFGVAILPLSAGEETLPQMRRLLGLGPR
;
A
#
# COMPACT_ATOMS: atom_id res chain seq x y z
N LEU A 1 -28.83 17.96 0.19
CA LEU A 1 -27.60 18.74 -0.04
C LEU A 1 -26.47 17.75 -0.25
N HIS A 2 -26.21 17.35 -1.50
CA HIS A 2 -24.99 16.64 -1.87
C HIS A 2 -23.89 17.71 -1.96
N ALA A 3 -22.98 17.71 -0.98
CA ALA A 3 -21.73 18.43 -1.14
C ALA A 3 -20.93 17.68 -2.21
N GLU A 4 -20.75 18.30 -3.37
CA GLU A 4 -19.76 17.83 -4.34
C GLU A 4 -18.39 17.83 -3.64
N ALA A 5 -17.81 16.66 -3.51
CA ALA A 5 -16.44 16.55 -3.05
C ALA A 5 -15.55 17.36 -4.02
N PRO A 6 -14.61 18.17 -3.50
CA PRO A 6 -13.71 18.92 -4.37
C PRO A 6 -12.98 17.93 -5.28
N ASN A 7 -12.89 18.28 -6.55
CA ASN A 7 -12.23 17.50 -7.60
C ASN A 7 -10.72 17.51 -7.34
N VAL A 8 -10.28 16.72 -6.34
CA VAL A 8 -8.87 16.59 -5.98
C VAL A 8 -8.29 15.50 -6.87
N THR A 9 -7.38 15.87 -7.75
CA THR A 9 -6.61 14.89 -8.54
C THR A 9 -5.86 14.00 -7.58
N PRO A 10 -6.03 12.66 -7.62
CA PRO A 10 -5.32 11.75 -6.74
C PRO A 10 -3.81 11.88 -6.94
N ILE A 11 -3.08 12.00 -5.85
CA ILE A 11 -1.63 12.05 -5.88
C ILE A 11 -1.12 10.61 -5.69
N GLY A 12 -0.49 10.04 -6.72
CA GLY A 12 0.09 8.71 -6.66
C GLY A 12 1.29 8.62 -5.71
N LEU A 13 1.51 7.44 -5.14
CA LEU A 13 2.60 7.17 -4.20
C LEU A 13 3.97 7.59 -4.74
N THR A 14 4.25 7.33 -6.02
CA THR A 14 5.51 7.71 -6.69
C THR A 14 5.76 9.21 -6.62
N GLN A 15 4.73 10.03 -6.80
CA GLN A 15 4.85 11.48 -6.74
C GLN A 15 5.16 11.96 -5.32
N VAL A 16 4.54 11.34 -4.31
CA VAL A 16 4.84 11.61 -2.89
C VAL A 16 6.29 11.25 -2.57
N LEU A 17 6.73 10.05 -2.95
CA LEU A 17 8.10 9.58 -2.71
C LEU A 17 9.15 10.46 -3.41
N ARG A 18 8.88 10.95 -4.62
CA ARG A 18 9.74 11.93 -5.29
C ARG A 18 9.86 13.24 -4.49
N SER A 19 8.76 13.68 -3.89
CA SER A 19 8.78 14.88 -3.05
C SER A 19 9.59 14.65 -1.78
N VAL A 20 9.47 13.48 -1.15
CA VAL A 20 10.30 13.06 -0.03
C VAL A 20 11.78 13.01 -0.42
N ALA A 21 12.10 12.47 -1.58
CA ALA A 21 13.50 12.38 -2.07
C ALA A 21 14.18 13.74 -2.25
N ARG A 22 13.42 14.80 -2.50
CA ARG A 22 13.95 16.16 -2.57
C ARG A 22 14.35 16.73 -1.21
N ILE A 23 13.66 16.28 -0.14
CA ILE A 23 13.83 16.76 1.24
C ILE A 23 14.81 15.86 2.00
N ALA A 24 14.57 14.56 1.98
CA ALA A 24 15.33 13.56 2.72
C ALA A 24 16.54 13.07 1.90
N ARG A 25 17.58 13.87 1.85
CA ARG A 25 18.77 13.57 1.02
C ARG A 25 19.64 12.48 1.60
N ARG A 26 19.85 12.45 2.92
CA ARG A 26 20.63 11.43 3.65
C ARG A 26 20.36 11.43 5.14
N ASN A 27 20.59 10.29 5.77
CA ASN A 27 20.51 10.11 7.23
C ASN A 27 19.13 10.44 7.82
N HIS A 28 18.07 10.18 7.08
CA HIS A 28 16.69 10.28 7.57
C HIS A 28 16.14 8.90 7.81
N LEU A 29 15.26 8.78 8.80
CA LEU A 29 14.33 7.67 8.91
C LEU A 29 13.05 8.04 8.15
N ILE A 30 12.72 7.24 7.15
CA ILE A 30 11.54 7.42 6.31
C ILE A 30 10.61 6.25 6.55
N VAL A 31 9.41 6.52 7.01
CA VAL A 31 8.35 5.51 7.21
C VAL A 31 7.26 5.75 6.19
N VAL A 32 6.99 4.76 5.37
CA VAL A 32 5.96 4.83 4.32
C VAL A 32 4.82 3.89 4.69
N LEU A 33 3.67 4.46 5.05
CA LEU A 33 2.43 3.72 5.30
C LEU A 33 1.53 3.88 4.07
N SER A 34 1.23 2.78 3.40
CA SER A 34 0.43 2.78 2.18
C SER A 34 -0.13 1.39 1.90
N ASP A 35 -1.15 1.31 1.08
CA ASP A 35 -1.59 0.06 0.43
C ASP A 35 -0.72 -0.30 -0.78
N PHE A 36 0.22 0.60 -1.14
CA PHE A 36 1.10 0.48 -2.30
C PHE A 36 0.36 0.31 -3.62
N ASP A 37 -0.82 0.91 -3.73
CA ASP A 37 -1.56 0.87 -5.00
C ASP A 37 -0.86 1.68 -6.08
N GLY A 38 -0.95 1.22 -7.32
CA GLY A 38 -0.35 1.88 -8.47
C GLY A 38 1.19 1.93 -8.49
N ILE A 39 1.87 1.05 -7.73
CA ILE A 39 3.33 0.94 -7.81
C ILE A 39 3.77 0.43 -9.18
N ASP A 40 4.89 0.95 -9.65
CA ASP A 40 5.50 0.64 -10.93
C ASP A 40 7.03 0.63 -10.86
N ALA A 41 7.67 0.40 -11.99
CA ALA A 41 9.13 0.41 -12.09
C ALA A 41 9.75 1.76 -11.69
N GLU A 42 9.00 2.85 -11.75
CA GLU A 42 9.46 4.15 -11.30
C GLU A 42 9.39 4.28 -9.79
N THR A 43 8.31 3.82 -9.17
CA THR A 43 8.19 3.72 -7.71
C THR A 43 9.38 2.94 -7.14
N GLU A 44 9.70 1.80 -7.74
CA GLU A 44 10.84 0.96 -7.36
C GLU A 44 12.16 1.73 -7.42
N ARG A 45 12.41 2.47 -8.51
CA ARG A 45 13.62 3.27 -8.65
C ARG A 45 13.75 4.34 -7.58
N VAL A 46 12.65 5.01 -7.24
CA VAL A 46 12.63 6.05 -6.20
C VAL A 46 12.89 5.45 -4.83
N VAL A 47 12.25 4.32 -4.51
CA VAL A 47 12.50 3.58 -3.25
C VAL A 47 13.97 3.15 -3.15
N ALA A 48 14.52 2.56 -4.20
CA ALA A 48 15.93 2.15 -4.25
C ALA A 48 16.88 3.35 -4.06
N ALA A 49 16.57 4.50 -4.65
CA ALA A 49 17.37 5.71 -4.50
C ALA A 49 17.32 6.27 -3.07
N LEU A 50 16.15 6.28 -2.44
CA LEU A 50 15.97 6.71 -1.05
C LEU A 50 16.73 5.79 -0.08
N ALA A 51 16.65 4.46 -0.29
CA ALA A 51 17.28 3.46 0.56
C ALA A 51 18.82 3.55 0.58
N ARG A 52 19.43 4.11 -0.45
CA ARG A 52 20.90 4.24 -0.51
C ARG A 52 21.50 5.13 0.57
N HIS A 53 20.74 6.09 1.06
CA HIS A 53 21.26 7.15 1.93
C HIS A 53 20.40 7.39 3.17
N ASN A 54 19.30 6.65 3.32
CA ASN A 54 18.34 6.79 4.40
C ASN A 54 17.90 5.41 4.92
N ASP A 55 17.40 5.39 6.13
CA ASP A 55 16.73 4.22 6.68
C ASP A 55 15.25 4.23 6.25
N LEU A 56 14.83 3.22 5.50
CA LEU A 56 13.45 3.07 5.04
C LEU A 56 12.73 1.95 5.78
N ILE A 57 11.54 2.28 6.26
CA ILE A 57 10.57 1.30 6.75
C ILE A 57 9.33 1.42 5.87
N LEU A 58 9.02 0.36 5.13
CA LEU A 58 7.80 0.28 4.35
C LEU A 58 6.76 -0.51 5.14
N VAL A 59 5.58 0.07 5.28
CA VAL A 59 4.46 -0.49 6.03
C VAL A 59 3.30 -0.70 5.06
N PRO A 60 3.27 -1.83 4.33
CA PRO A 60 2.12 -2.16 3.51
C PRO A 60 0.93 -2.48 4.41
N VAL A 61 -0.16 -1.73 4.22
CA VAL A 61 -1.42 -1.91 4.92
C VAL A 61 -2.39 -2.64 4.02
N THR A 62 -2.89 -3.79 4.47
CA THR A 62 -3.86 -4.59 3.74
C THR A 62 -5.20 -4.61 4.44
N ASP A 63 -6.27 -4.55 3.68
CA ASP A 63 -7.63 -4.76 4.18
C ASP A 63 -8.09 -6.18 3.81
N PRO A 64 -8.23 -7.08 4.78
CA PRO A 64 -8.71 -8.43 4.52
C PRO A 64 -10.16 -8.47 4.06
N SER A 65 -10.96 -7.46 4.38
CA SER A 65 -12.37 -7.39 4.00
C SER A 65 -12.56 -7.25 2.48
N ALA A 66 -11.54 -6.80 1.75
CA ALA A 66 -11.58 -6.75 0.29
C ALA A 66 -11.83 -8.13 -0.37
N GLY A 67 -11.47 -9.23 0.32
CA GLY A 67 -11.77 -10.61 -0.09
C GLY A 67 -13.12 -11.15 0.43
N GLU A 68 -13.73 -10.48 1.39
CA GLU A 68 -14.96 -10.90 2.08
C GLU A 68 -16.19 -10.09 1.67
N LEU A 69 -16.11 -9.36 0.55
CA LEU A 69 -17.23 -8.55 0.09
C LEU A 69 -18.48 -9.42 -0.13
N PRO A 70 -19.65 -9.03 0.43
CA PRO A 70 -20.88 -9.75 0.21
C PRO A 70 -21.18 -9.90 -1.29
N PRO A 71 -21.72 -11.04 -1.74
CA PRO A 71 -22.11 -11.20 -3.13
C PRO A 71 -23.24 -10.23 -3.50
N GLY A 72 -23.22 -9.69 -4.71
CA GLY A 72 -24.29 -8.86 -5.23
C GLY A 72 -24.17 -7.37 -4.95
N LEU A 73 -23.04 -6.90 -4.43
CA LEU A 73 -22.73 -5.47 -4.38
C LEU A 73 -22.16 -5.01 -5.71
N ARG A 74 -22.65 -3.89 -6.20
CA ARG A 74 -22.02 -3.15 -7.28
C ARG A 74 -21.12 -2.10 -6.66
N LEU A 75 -19.81 -2.26 -6.83
CA LEU A 75 -18.83 -1.32 -6.37
C LEU A 75 -18.33 -0.49 -7.54
N ILE A 76 -18.39 0.82 -7.37
CA ILE A 76 -17.71 1.72 -8.28
C ILE A 76 -16.33 1.97 -7.69
N VAL A 77 -15.32 1.36 -8.30
CA VAL A 77 -13.93 1.59 -7.93
C VAL A 77 -13.39 2.71 -8.80
N THR A 78 -12.84 3.72 -8.19
CA THR A 78 -12.19 4.83 -8.90
C THR A 78 -10.77 5.03 -8.36
N ASP A 79 -9.84 5.22 -9.28
CA ASP A 79 -8.49 5.72 -8.97
C ASP A 79 -8.40 7.25 -9.16
N GLY A 80 -9.56 7.89 -9.40
CA GLY A 80 -9.67 9.31 -9.66
C GLY A 80 -9.64 9.68 -11.14
N ALA A 81 -9.17 8.79 -12.02
CA ALA A 81 -9.14 8.99 -13.47
C ALA A 81 -10.01 7.97 -14.22
N LEU A 82 -10.06 6.76 -13.72
CA LEU A 82 -10.85 5.65 -14.26
C LEU A 82 -11.91 5.23 -13.24
N GLN A 83 -13.11 5.00 -13.72
CA GLN A 83 -14.18 4.37 -12.94
C GLN A 83 -14.43 2.98 -13.53
N ALA A 84 -14.33 1.97 -12.70
CA ALA A 84 -14.72 0.62 -13.05
C ALA A 84 -15.85 0.16 -12.14
N GLU A 85 -16.92 -0.35 -12.74
CA GLU A 85 -17.98 -1.02 -11.99
C GLU A 85 -17.59 -2.49 -11.81
N ILE A 86 -17.42 -2.90 -10.56
CA ILE A 86 -17.10 -4.27 -10.21
C ILE A 86 -18.34 -4.91 -9.58
N ASP A 87 -18.87 -5.93 -10.25
CA ASP A 87 -19.93 -6.76 -9.69
C ASP A 87 -19.30 -7.83 -8.79
N THR A 88 -19.45 -7.65 -7.47
CA THR A 88 -18.97 -8.63 -6.47
C THR A 88 -19.80 -9.92 -6.45
N GLY A 89 -20.89 -10.01 -7.23
CA GLY A 89 -21.62 -11.25 -7.44
C GLY A 89 -20.78 -12.34 -8.12
N SER A 90 -19.78 -11.92 -8.90
CA SER A 90 -18.84 -12.82 -9.54
C SER A 90 -17.72 -13.24 -8.58
N ALA A 91 -17.61 -14.54 -8.31
CA ALA A 91 -16.48 -15.09 -7.54
C ALA A 91 -15.13 -14.77 -8.19
N GLY A 92 -15.07 -14.71 -9.52
CA GLY A 92 -13.87 -14.36 -10.28
C GLY A 92 -13.41 -12.91 -10.04
N ALA A 93 -14.33 -11.95 -9.94
CA ALA A 93 -13.98 -10.55 -9.68
C ALA A 93 -13.39 -10.39 -8.26
N ARG A 94 -13.99 -11.05 -7.25
CA ARG A 94 -13.46 -11.03 -5.87
C ARG A 94 -12.07 -11.66 -5.79
N GLN A 95 -11.89 -12.80 -6.45
CA GLN A 95 -10.60 -13.49 -6.49
C GLN A 95 -9.54 -12.64 -7.21
N GLY A 96 -9.89 -11.99 -8.31
CA GLY A 96 -9.00 -11.10 -9.05
C GLY A 96 -8.50 -9.93 -8.19
N LEU A 97 -9.38 -9.28 -7.42
CA LEU A 97 -9.01 -8.21 -6.50
C LEU A 97 -8.05 -8.71 -5.41
N ALA A 98 -8.33 -9.88 -4.83
CA ALA A 98 -7.47 -10.48 -3.81
C ALA A 98 -6.09 -10.86 -4.39
N GLU A 99 -6.03 -11.37 -5.61
CA GLU A 99 -4.78 -11.71 -6.29
C GLU A 99 -3.94 -10.49 -6.64
N MET A 100 -4.56 -9.41 -7.11
CA MET A 100 -3.88 -8.12 -7.36
C MET A 100 -3.23 -7.57 -6.07
N SER A 101 -3.97 -7.59 -4.97
CA SER A 101 -3.45 -7.16 -3.67
C SER A 101 -2.27 -8.03 -3.20
N ARG A 102 -2.38 -9.36 -3.33
CA ARG A 102 -1.30 -10.29 -2.97
C ARG A 102 -0.07 -10.11 -3.86
N GLY A 103 -0.26 -9.88 -5.16
CA GLY A 103 0.82 -9.62 -6.11
C GLY A 103 1.62 -8.38 -5.72
N ARG A 104 0.93 -7.32 -5.38
CA ARG A 104 1.49 -6.05 -4.91
C ARG A 104 2.33 -6.22 -3.64
N ILE A 105 1.79 -6.91 -2.65
CA ILE A 105 2.52 -7.20 -1.41
C ILE A 105 3.77 -8.03 -1.66
N ARG A 106 3.72 -9.03 -2.54
CA ARG A 106 4.91 -9.81 -2.91
C ARG A 106 6.00 -8.95 -3.54
N GLU A 107 5.62 -8.03 -4.41
CA GLU A 107 6.56 -7.10 -5.04
C GLU A 107 7.24 -6.21 -3.98
N VAL A 108 6.47 -5.62 -3.07
CA VAL A 108 7.02 -4.82 -1.97
C VAL A 108 7.93 -5.67 -1.07
N LEU A 109 7.55 -6.90 -0.75
CA LEU A 109 8.38 -7.81 0.06
C LEU A 109 9.69 -8.18 -0.64
N ASP A 110 9.72 -8.23 -1.97
CA ASP A 110 10.96 -8.47 -2.73
C ASP A 110 11.95 -7.31 -2.60
N TRP A 111 11.47 -6.07 -2.43
CA TRP A 111 12.32 -4.90 -2.21
C TRP A 111 13.16 -4.99 -0.92
N GLN A 112 12.69 -5.73 0.09
CA GLN A 112 13.48 -5.99 1.30
C GLN A 112 14.82 -6.65 0.96
N ARG A 113 14.80 -7.68 0.11
CA ARG A 113 16.01 -8.39 -0.30
C ARG A 113 16.86 -7.57 -1.25
N ARG A 114 16.23 -6.82 -2.16
CA ARG A 114 16.92 -6.09 -3.23
C ARG A 114 17.54 -4.78 -2.75
N PHE A 115 16.89 -4.09 -1.83
CA PHE A 115 17.30 -2.76 -1.38
C PHE A 115 17.68 -2.67 0.10
N GLY A 116 17.50 -3.74 0.87
CA GLY A 116 17.82 -3.75 2.30
C GLY A 116 16.86 -2.91 3.15
N VAL A 117 15.65 -2.65 2.66
CA VAL A 117 14.62 -1.89 3.39
C VAL A 117 13.90 -2.77 4.40
N ALA A 118 13.51 -2.20 5.54
CA ALA A 118 12.65 -2.90 6.48
C ALA A 118 11.20 -2.88 6.00
N ILE A 119 10.50 -4.01 6.11
CA ILE A 119 9.09 -4.11 5.73
C ILE A 119 8.29 -4.65 6.90
N LEU A 120 7.24 -3.91 7.28
CA LEU A 120 6.34 -4.24 8.39
C LEU A 120 4.91 -4.34 7.86
N PRO A 121 4.46 -5.48 7.31
CA PRO A 121 3.12 -5.62 6.77
C PRO A 121 2.08 -5.59 7.90
N LEU A 122 1.08 -4.72 7.78
CA LEU A 122 -0.04 -4.58 8.69
C LEU A 122 -1.35 -4.97 8.03
N SER A 123 -2.23 -5.58 8.80
CA SER A 123 -3.62 -5.84 8.42
C SER A 123 -4.55 -4.85 9.14
N ALA A 124 -5.44 -4.20 8.39
CA ALA A 124 -6.47 -3.34 8.96
C ALA A 124 -7.56 -4.14 9.72
N GLY A 125 -7.62 -5.46 9.50
CA GLY A 125 -8.55 -6.36 10.18
C GLY A 125 -8.09 -6.84 11.56
N GLU A 126 -6.89 -6.47 12.00
CA GLU A 126 -6.34 -6.86 13.30
C GLU A 126 -5.96 -5.64 14.12
N GLU A 127 -5.89 -5.78 15.45
CA GLU A 127 -5.39 -4.71 16.31
C GLU A 127 -3.93 -4.37 15.99
N THR A 128 -3.64 -3.10 15.82
CA THR A 128 -2.32 -2.62 15.37
C THR A 128 -1.21 -2.93 16.35
N LEU A 129 -1.44 -2.73 17.67
CA LEU A 129 -0.37 -2.89 18.66
C LEU A 129 0.15 -4.33 18.79
N PRO A 130 -0.69 -5.39 18.84
CA PRO A 130 -0.22 -6.77 18.81
C PRO A 130 0.56 -7.11 17.53
N GLN A 131 0.12 -6.62 16.36
CA GLN A 131 0.83 -6.82 15.11
C GLN A 131 2.23 -6.20 15.14
N MET A 132 2.31 -4.94 15.55
CA MET A 132 3.59 -4.22 15.65
C MET A 132 4.56 -4.92 16.60
N ARG A 133 4.08 -5.40 17.75
CA ARG A 133 4.92 -6.17 18.70
C ARG A 133 5.48 -7.43 18.06
N ARG A 134 4.66 -8.20 17.34
CA ARG A 134 5.12 -9.40 16.62
C ARG A 134 6.19 -9.07 15.58
N LEU A 135 5.92 -8.05 14.75
CA LEU A 135 6.81 -7.65 13.66
C LEU A 135 8.16 -7.10 14.16
N LEU A 136 8.15 -6.43 15.30
CA LEU A 136 9.36 -5.90 15.93
C LEU A 136 10.07 -6.90 16.85
N GLY A 137 9.59 -8.14 16.94
CA GLY A 137 10.17 -9.15 17.82
C GLY A 137 9.94 -8.89 19.31
N LEU A 138 9.02 -7.99 19.66
CA LEU A 138 8.63 -7.65 21.02
C LEU A 138 7.49 -8.58 21.45
N GLY A 139 7.83 -9.85 21.72
CA GLY A 139 6.87 -10.86 22.19
C GLY A 139 6.13 -10.42 23.47
N PRO A 140 5.05 -11.13 23.87
CA PRO A 140 4.37 -10.87 25.14
C PRO A 140 5.37 -11.09 26.28
N ARG A 141 5.43 -10.08 27.18
CA ARG A 141 6.09 -10.25 28.48
C ARG A 141 5.20 -11.05 29.38
#